data_8e32f816df76d58fc0677d67531329c3
#
_entry.id   8e32f816df76d58fc0677d67531329c3
#
_cell.length_a   1.000
_cell.length_b   1.000
_cell.length_c   1.000
_cell.angle_alpha   90.00
_cell.angle_beta   90.00
_cell.angle_gamma   90.00
#
_symmetry.space_group_name_H-M   'P 1'
#
loop_
_entity.id
_entity.type
_entity.pdbx_description
1 polymer ?
#
loop_
_entity_poly.entity_id
_entity_poly.type
_entity_poly.pdbx_seq_one_letter_code
_entity_poly.pdbx_strand_id
1 'polypeptide(L)'
;MERIEASLAADTVRVCEWRLICRGEKRKLEDKIAAAGFLVAVPDFFFGDPFVKFDDPQFDRESWGRAHHTGKGYEDAKPIIAALKSKGASAIGAAGFCWGGKVAVKLASSTDIKAAVLLHPSRVTEDDINDVKVPIAILGAEKDHFSPPEQLKHFGEKLSVKSEFDSFVKIFPCVAHGWTVMYKVEDESAVRGAEEAHLDMLNYQVC
;
A
#
# COMPACT_ATOMS: atom_id res chain seq x y z
N MET A 1 18.06 12.48 6.37
CA MET A 1 17.20 13.50 7.01
C MET A 1 17.04 14.78 6.16
N GLU A 2 17.62 14.83 4.96
CA GLU A 2 17.74 16.06 4.12
C GLU A 2 16.77 16.23 2.95
N ARG A 3 15.74 15.38 2.80
CA ARG A 3 14.77 15.48 1.67
C ARG A 3 13.33 15.85 2.05
N ILE A 4 13.10 16.33 3.27
CA ILE A 4 11.75 16.76 3.72
C ILE A 4 11.53 18.28 3.52
N GLU A 5 12.49 19.01 3.02
CA GLU A 5 12.39 20.49 2.90
C GLU A 5 11.76 21.01 1.61
N ALA A 6 11.35 20.16 0.68
CA ALA A 6 10.74 20.59 -0.57
C ALA A 6 9.20 20.75 -0.41
N SER A 7 8.78 22.00 -0.30
CA SER A 7 7.44 22.52 -0.59
C SER A 7 6.27 22.01 0.27
N LEU A 8 6.03 22.66 1.39
CA LEU A 8 4.82 22.60 2.22
C LEU A 8 3.59 23.29 1.57
N ALA A 9 3.36 23.13 0.28
CA ALA A 9 2.19 23.71 -0.40
C ALA A 9 1.06 22.69 -0.66
N ALA A 10 1.23 21.43 -0.27
CA ALA A 10 0.20 20.41 -0.43
C ALA A 10 -0.46 20.09 0.91
N ASP A 11 -1.74 20.40 1.06
CA ASP A 11 -2.54 20.12 2.26
C ASP A 11 -2.75 18.62 2.52
N THR A 12 -2.39 17.75 1.60
CA THR A 12 -2.62 16.31 1.67
C THR A 12 -1.31 15.52 1.58
N VAL A 13 -1.04 14.73 2.60
CA VAL A 13 0.13 13.84 2.67
C VAL A 13 -0.30 12.40 2.47
N ARG A 14 0.44 11.66 1.64
CA ARG A 14 0.28 10.22 1.48
C ARG A 14 1.47 9.46 2.03
N VAL A 15 1.20 8.47 2.86
CA VAL A 15 2.21 7.52 3.32
C VAL A 15 2.14 6.30 2.42
N CYS A 16 3.14 6.12 1.57
CA CYS A 16 3.29 4.91 0.75
C CYS A 16 4.44 4.10 1.31
N GLU A 17 4.19 2.83 1.57
CA GLU A 17 5.23 1.93 2.05
C GLU A 17 5.79 1.07 0.94
N TRP A 18 7.13 1.15 0.75
CA TRP A 18 7.85 0.36 -0.23
C TRP A 18 9.31 0.15 0.12
N ARG A 19 9.70 -1.02 0.45
CA ARG A 19 11.02 -1.58 0.16
C ARG A 19 10.98 -3.09 0.03
N LEU A 20 10.25 -3.57 -0.96
CA LEU A 20 10.41 -4.93 -1.47
C LEU A 20 11.02 -4.88 -2.88
N ILE A 21 12.30 -5.15 -2.98
CA ILE A 21 13.07 -5.70 -4.12
C ILE A 21 13.29 -4.85 -5.40
N CYS A 22 12.60 -3.77 -5.72
CA CYS A 22 12.80 -3.11 -7.03
C CYS A 22 13.49 -1.74 -6.93
N ARG A 23 14.77 -1.63 -7.31
CA ARG A 23 15.57 -0.39 -7.20
C ARG A 23 15.25 0.70 -8.23
N GLY A 24 14.55 0.42 -9.33
CA GLY A 24 14.35 1.35 -10.45
C GLY A 24 12.94 1.90 -10.59
N GLU A 25 11.92 1.05 -10.61
CA GLU A 25 10.54 1.42 -10.94
C GLU A 25 9.77 2.14 -9.81
N LYS A 26 10.22 1.99 -8.58
CA LYS A 26 9.57 2.58 -7.39
C LYS A 26 9.64 4.10 -7.34
N ARG A 27 10.77 4.68 -7.74
CA ARG A 27 10.90 6.16 -7.82
C ARG A 27 9.89 6.76 -8.80
N LYS A 28 9.54 6.02 -9.86
CA LYS A 28 8.54 6.47 -10.82
C LYS A 28 7.13 6.56 -10.23
N LEU A 29 6.77 5.69 -9.29
CA LEU A 29 5.48 5.76 -8.63
C LEU A 29 5.42 6.92 -7.62
N GLU A 30 6.47 7.11 -6.83
CA GLU A 30 6.62 8.26 -5.94
C GLU A 30 6.52 9.56 -6.73
N ASP A 31 7.24 9.64 -7.86
CA ASP A 31 7.20 10.79 -8.76
C ASP A 31 5.80 11.03 -9.37
N LYS A 32 5.08 9.96 -9.75
CA LYS A 32 3.69 10.04 -10.24
C LYS A 32 2.74 10.60 -9.17
N ILE A 33 2.85 10.12 -7.95
CA ILE A 33 2.02 10.58 -6.82
C ILE A 33 2.34 12.04 -6.49
N ALA A 34 3.62 12.40 -6.49
CA ALA A 34 4.05 13.77 -6.27
C ALA A 34 3.59 14.71 -7.39
N ALA A 35 3.64 14.25 -8.66
CA ALA A 35 3.14 15.01 -9.82
C ALA A 35 1.61 15.22 -9.76
N ALA A 36 0.88 14.37 -9.06
CA ALA A 36 -0.56 14.52 -8.79
C ALA A 36 -0.84 15.53 -7.63
N GLY A 37 0.18 16.22 -7.11
CA GLY A 37 0.03 17.27 -6.11
C GLY A 37 0.08 16.80 -4.66
N PHE A 38 0.59 15.59 -4.40
CA PHE A 38 0.66 15.05 -3.03
C PHE A 38 2.08 15.09 -2.46
N LEU A 39 2.19 15.37 -1.18
CA LEU A 39 3.42 15.09 -0.45
C LEU A 39 3.50 13.57 -0.21
N VAL A 40 4.58 12.94 -0.64
CA VAL A 40 4.79 11.50 -0.52
C VAL A 40 5.83 11.21 0.56
N ALA A 41 5.49 10.37 1.53
CA ALA A 41 6.42 9.84 2.50
C ALA A 41 6.54 8.31 2.31
N VAL A 42 7.77 7.82 2.15
CA VAL A 42 8.07 6.40 1.96
C VAL A 42 9.00 5.93 3.07
N PRO A 43 8.47 5.43 4.18
CA PRO A 43 9.28 4.95 5.29
C PRO A 43 10.07 3.70 4.92
N ASP A 44 11.24 3.52 5.52
CA ASP A 44 11.98 2.27 5.47
C ASP A 44 11.63 1.41 6.69
N PHE A 45 10.57 0.61 6.59
CA PHE A 45 10.13 -0.28 7.66
C PHE A 45 11.03 -1.50 7.88
N PHE A 46 12.01 -1.69 7.01
CA PHE A 46 12.97 -2.80 7.11
C PHE A 46 14.35 -2.35 7.60
N PHE A 47 14.52 -1.05 7.87
CA PHE A 47 15.75 -0.49 8.45
C PHE A 47 17.01 -0.89 7.69
N GLY A 48 16.95 -0.93 6.36
CA GLY A 48 18.06 -1.32 5.51
C GLY A 48 18.24 -2.83 5.32
N ASP A 49 17.37 -3.67 5.91
CA ASP A 49 17.33 -5.12 5.74
C ASP A 49 16.17 -5.55 4.82
N PRO A 50 16.24 -5.31 3.49
CA PRO A 50 15.15 -5.61 2.57
C PRO A 50 14.99 -7.12 2.38
N PHE A 51 13.78 -7.56 2.06
CA PHE A 51 13.52 -8.91 1.59
C PHE A 51 14.22 -9.12 0.23
N VAL A 52 15.36 -9.80 0.22
CA VAL A 52 16.31 -9.69 -0.90
C VAL A 52 16.03 -10.63 -2.06
N LYS A 53 15.52 -11.84 -1.86
CA LYS A 53 15.27 -12.77 -2.98
C LYS A 53 14.25 -13.85 -2.63
N PHE A 54 13.25 -14.00 -3.49
CA PHE A 54 12.36 -15.16 -3.46
C PHE A 54 13.09 -16.46 -3.77
N ASP A 55 14.21 -16.41 -4.51
CA ASP A 55 14.91 -17.55 -5.07
C ASP A 55 16.27 -17.86 -4.42
N ASP A 56 16.62 -17.16 -3.33
CA ASP A 56 17.87 -17.44 -2.61
C ASP A 56 17.63 -18.54 -1.57
N PRO A 57 18.18 -19.75 -1.77
CA PRO A 57 18.00 -20.85 -0.83
C PRO A 57 18.70 -20.61 0.53
N GLN A 58 19.61 -19.64 0.62
CA GLN A 58 20.29 -19.25 1.86
C GLN A 58 19.53 -18.15 2.64
N PHE A 59 18.50 -17.55 2.03
CA PHE A 59 17.72 -16.52 2.69
C PHE A 59 16.74 -17.14 3.69
N ASP A 60 16.95 -16.91 4.98
CA ASP A 60 16.05 -17.35 6.04
C ASP A 60 14.78 -16.47 6.10
N ARG A 61 13.80 -16.85 5.27
CA ARG A 61 12.50 -16.16 5.16
C ARG A 61 11.72 -16.13 6.45
N GLU A 62 11.89 -17.16 7.27
CA GLU A 62 11.15 -17.27 8.53
C GLU A 62 11.71 -16.31 9.57
N SER A 63 13.03 -16.28 9.75
CA SER A 63 13.69 -15.31 10.65
C SER A 63 13.46 -13.88 10.19
N TRP A 64 13.56 -13.61 8.88
CA TRP A 64 13.24 -12.29 8.34
C TRP A 64 11.79 -11.90 8.62
N GLY A 65 10.83 -12.80 8.38
CA GLY A 65 9.41 -12.57 8.62
C GLY A 65 9.06 -12.36 10.10
N ARG A 66 9.81 -12.97 11.01
CA ARG A 66 9.69 -12.70 12.46
C ARG A 66 10.23 -11.31 12.82
N ALA A 67 11.39 -10.93 12.29
CA ALA A 67 12.00 -9.63 12.54
C ALA A 67 11.16 -8.47 11.96
N HIS A 68 10.56 -8.69 10.79
CA HIS A 68 9.78 -7.70 10.04
C HIS A 68 8.28 -8.07 9.98
N HIS A 69 7.68 -8.45 11.11
CA HIS A 69 6.25 -8.76 11.12
C HIS A 69 5.39 -7.49 10.96
N THR A 70 4.25 -7.62 10.33
CA THR A 70 3.36 -6.50 9.99
C THR A 70 2.84 -5.72 11.19
N GLY A 71 2.78 -6.34 12.37
CA GLY A 71 2.45 -5.64 13.62
C GLY A 71 3.51 -4.60 14.00
N LYS A 72 4.81 -4.92 13.79
CA LYS A 72 5.88 -3.94 14.00
C LYS A 72 5.76 -2.79 12.99
N GLY A 73 5.52 -3.08 11.71
CA GLY A 73 5.29 -2.05 10.70
C GLY A 73 4.14 -1.11 11.05
N TYR A 74 3.05 -1.64 11.60
CA TYR A 74 1.94 -0.82 12.10
C TYR A 74 2.37 0.10 13.25
N GLU A 75 3.12 -0.40 14.22
CA GLU A 75 3.63 0.43 15.34
C GLU A 75 4.62 1.48 14.86
N ASP A 76 5.52 1.12 13.93
CA ASP A 76 6.52 2.04 13.35
C ASP A 76 5.86 3.13 12.47
N ALA A 77 4.67 2.88 11.89
CA ALA A 77 3.93 3.86 11.10
C ALA A 77 3.31 4.98 11.96
N LYS A 78 2.89 4.70 13.17
CA LYS A 78 2.22 5.68 14.05
C LYS A 78 3.03 6.94 14.31
N PRO A 79 4.31 6.88 14.72
CA PRO A 79 5.11 8.07 14.92
C PRO A 79 5.35 8.86 13.62
N ILE A 80 5.38 8.18 12.46
CA ILE A 80 5.52 8.84 11.16
C ILE A 80 4.26 9.67 10.87
N ILE A 81 3.07 9.07 11.05
CA ILE A 81 1.79 9.77 10.90
C ILE A 81 1.71 10.97 11.85
N ALA A 82 2.11 10.79 13.10
CA ALA A 82 2.15 11.87 14.08
C ALA A 82 3.09 13.01 13.65
N ALA A 83 4.27 12.66 13.13
CA ALA A 83 5.24 13.63 12.61
C ALA A 83 4.71 14.39 11.38
N LEU A 84 4.00 13.73 10.48
CA LEU A 84 3.36 14.38 9.33
C LEU A 84 2.27 15.34 9.77
N LYS A 85 1.39 14.94 10.71
CA LYS A 85 0.38 15.82 11.31
C LYS A 85 1.00 17.03 11.97
N SER A 86 2.10 16.87 12.71
CA SER A 86 2.81 17.98 13.38
C SER A 86 3.45 18.96 12.39
N LYS A 87 3.70 18.53 11.14
CA LYS A 87 4.19 19.34 10.02
C LYS A 87 3.07 20.01 9.20
N GLY A 88 1.81 19.88 9.63
CA GLY A 88 0.67 20.54 9.00
C GLY A 88 -0.10 19.68 8.00
N ALA A 89 0.18 18.36 7.90
CA ALA A 89 -0.63 17.50 7.06
C ALA A 89 -2.07 17.42 7.58
N SER A 90 -3.02 17.94 6.83
CA SER A 90 -4.45 17.97 7.17
C SER A 90 -5.16 16.64 6.87
N ALA A 91 -4.72 15.94 5.83
CA ALA A 91 -5.23 14.63 5.46
C ALA A 91 -4.07 13.68 5.11
N ILE A 92 -4.12 12.46 5.60
CA ILE A 92 -3.12 11.43 5.35
C ILE A 92 -3.82 10.20 4.78
N GLY A 93 -3.41 9.76 3.60
CA GLY A 93 -3.80 8.47 3.02
C GLY A 93 -2.67 7.44 3.17
N ALA A 94 -3.01 6.17 3.27
CA ALA A 94 -2.05 5.09 3.28
C ALA A 94 -2.23 4.18 2.06
N ALA A 95 -1.17 3.92 1.32
CA ALA A 95 -1.15 2.91 0.26
C ALA A 95 -0.18 1.80 0.65
N GLY A 96 -0.65 0.55 0.62
CA GLY A 96 0.14 -0.61 1.00
C GLY A 96 0.16 -1.69 -0.08
N PHE A 97 1.31 -2.24 -0.35
CA PHE A 97 1.54 -3.22 -1.40
C PHE A 97 2.06 -4.51 -0.77
N CYS A 98 1.51 -5.65 -1.15
CA CYS A 98 1.90 -6.95 -0.61
C CYS A 98 1.87 -6.94 0.94
N TRP A 99 3.04 -7.05 1.59
CA TRP A 99 3.22 -6.96 3.04
C TRP A 99 2.66 -5.63 3.60
N GLY A 100 2.89 -4.51 2.91
CA GLY A 100 2.37 -3.19 3.28
C GLY A 100 0.85 -3.09 3.24
N GLY A 101 0.17 -3.92 2.44
CA GLY A 101 -1.28 -4.02 2.44
C GLY A 101 -1.84 -4.39 3.83
N LYS A 102 -1.15 -5.30 4.55
CA LYS A 102 -1.52 -5.64 5.93
C LYS A 102 -1.28 -4.48 6.91
N VAL A 103 -0.24 -3.68 6.71
CA VAL A 103 0.01 -2.48 7.53
C VAL A 103 -1.06 -1.42 7.24
N ALA A 104 -1.35 -1.17 5.97
CA ALA A 104 -2.34 -0.17 5.56
C ALA A 104 -3.76 -0.50 6.08
N VAL A 105 -4.20 -1.77 6.01
CA VAL A 105 -5.50 -2.15 6.56
C VAL A 105 -5.56 -2.00 8.09
N LYS A 106 -4.47 -2.28 8.79
CA LYS A 106 -4.38 -2.00 10.24
C LYS A 106 -4.44 -0.50 10.54
N LEU A 107 -3.82 0.34 9.74
CA LEU A 107 -3.96 1.79 9.87
C LEU A 107 -5.40 2.24 9.61
N ALA A 108 -6.11 1.59 8.70
CA ALA A 108 -7.52 1.85 8.41
C ALA A 108 -8.49 1.50 9.56
N SER A 109 -8.04 0.77 10.59
CA SER A 109 -8.82 0.51 11.80
C SER A 109 -8.86 1.71 12.76
N SER A 110 -8.11 2.77 12.49
CA SER A 110 -8.11 4.02 13.22
C SER A 110 -8.56 5.17 12.32
N THR A 111 -8.85 6.33 12.93
CA THR A 111 -9.16 7.56 12.20
C THR A 111 -7.94 8.46 12.00
N ASP A 112 -6.74 7.92 12.23
CA ASP A 112 -5.49 8.66 12.06
C ASP A 112 -5.15 8.94 10.60
N ILE A 113 -5.65 8.10 9.71
CA ILE A 113 -5.63 8.29 8.26
C ILE A 113 -7.04 8.53 7.73
N LYS A 114 -7.16 9.08 6.54
CA LYS A 114 -8.44 9.43 5.90
C LYS A 114 -8.89 8.42 4.85
N ALA A 115 -7.97 7.67 4.26
CA ALA A 115 -8.25 6.61 3.31
C ALA A 115 -7.09 5.59 3.26
N ALA A 116 -7.40 4.37 2.84
CA ALA A 116 -6.41 3.33 2.60
C ALA A 116 -6.58 2.71 1.21
N VAL A 117 -5.47 2.35 0.57
CA VAL A 117 -5.48 1.53 -0.65
C VAL A 117 -4.54 0.34 -0.48
N LEU A 118 -5.07 -0.84 -0.72
CA LEU A 118 -4.33 -2.10 -0.67
C LEU A 118 -4.10 -2.59 -2.10
N LEU A 119 -2.84 -2.70 -2.52
CA LEU A 119 -2.49 -3.23 -3.83
C LEU A 119 -1.88 -4.62 -3.66
N HIS A 120 -2.48 -5.63 -4.31
CA HIS A 120 -2.12 -7.04 -4.16
C HIS A 120 -1.70 -7.39 -2.71
N PRO A 121 -2.58 -7.14 -1.74
CA PRO A 121 -2.22 -7.29 -0.33
C PRO A 121 -1.82 -8.73 -0.02
N SER A 122 -1.09 -8.92 1.06
CA SER A 122 -0.85 -10.25 1.62
C SER A 122 -1.20 -10.29 3.11
N ARG A 123 -1.58 -11.47 3.60
CA ARG A 123 -1.87 -11.73 5.03
C ARG A 123 -3.00 -10.90 5.63
N VAL A 124 -3.83 -10.25 4.81
CA VAL A 124 -5.05 -9.58 5.28
C VAL A 124 -6.04 -10.65 5.72
N THR A 125 -6.65 -10.44 6.88
CA THR A 125 -7.64 -11.35 7.47
C THR A 125 -9.01 -10.71 7.49
N GLU A 126 -10.03 -11.51 7.74
CA GLU A 126 -11.39 -11.05 7.90
C GLU A 126 -11.53 -10.08 9.08
N ASP A 127 -10.81 -10.33 10.18
CA ASP A 127 -10.82 -9.43 11.35
C ASP A 127 -10.26 -8.04 11.00
N ASP A 128 -9.20 -7.97 10.17
CA ASP A 128 -8.70 -6.67 9.70
C ASP A 128 -9.77 -5.89 8.93
N ILE A 129 -10.56 -6.58 8.10
CA ILE A 129 -11.65 -5.99 7.31
C ILE A 129 -12.81 -5.54 8.21
N ASN A 130 -13.13 -6.34 9.22
CA ASN A 130 -14.16 -5.99 10.19
C ASN A 130 -13.80 -4.72 10.99
N ASP A 131 -12.50 -4.50 11.24
CA ASP A 131 -12.00 -3.37 12.01
C ASP A 131 -11.85 -2.07 11.19
N VAL A 132 -12.02 -2.08 9.88
CA VAL A 132 -11.89 -0.89 9.01
C VAL A 132 -12.90 0.18 9.39
N LYS A 133 -12.43 1.43 9.50
CA LYS A 133 -13.21 2.62 9.93
C LYS A 133 -13.10 3.81 8.97
N VAL A 134 -12.36 3.68 7.89
CA VAL A 134 -12.13 4.74 6.90
C VAL A 134 -12.32 4.19 5.49
N PRO A 135 -12.54 5.04 4.49
CA PRO A 135 -12.60 4.62 3.10
C PRO A 135 -11.44 3.71 2.71
N ILE A 136 -11.74 2.61 2.00
CA ILE A 136 -10.73 1.62 1.62
C ILE A 136 -10.95 1.07 0.22
N ALA A 137 -9.88 1.05 -0.58
CA ALA A 137 -9.84 0.35 -1.86
C ALA A 137 -8.93 -0.88 -1.78
N ILE A 138 -9.35 -1.98 -2.41
CA ILE A 138 -8.55 -3.20 -2.55
C ILE A 138 -8.40 -3.53 -4.02
N LEU A 139 -7.17 -3.47 -4.52
CA LEU A 139 -6.82 -3.77 -5.90
C LEU A 139 -6.09 -5.13 -5.93
N GLY A 140 -6.78 -6.15 -6.40
CA GLY A 140 -6.30 -7.52 -6.42
C GLY A 140 -5.91 -8.01 -7.81
N ALA A 141 -5.12 -9.08 -7.88
CA ALA A 141 -4.77 -9.76 -9.12
C ALA A 141 -5.62 -11.02 -9.30
N GLU A 142 -5.94 -11.35 -10.55
CA GLU A 142 -6.64 -12.60 -10.88
C GLU A 142 -5.82 -13.84 -10.48
N LYS A 143 -4.50 -13.78 -10.62
CA LYS A 143 -3.57 -14.89 -10.35
C LYS A 143 -2.77 -14.60 -9.08
N ASP A 144 -3.44 -14.62 -7.94
CA ASP A 144 -2.79 -14.34 -6.65
C ASP A 144 -3.14 -15.41 -5.62
N HIS A 145 -2.13 -16.12 -5.13
CA HIS A 145 -2.28 -17.13 -4.10
C HIS A 145 -2.15 -16.56 -2.68
N PHE A 146 -1.62 -15.34 -2.51
CA PHE A 146 -1.55 -14.66 -1.21
C PHE A 146 -2.86 -13.98 -0.82
N SER A 147 -3.61 -13.51 -1.83
CA SER A 147 -4.95 -12.95 -1.68
C SER A 147 -5.79 -13.38 -2.88
N PRO A 148 -6.33 -14.60 -2.86
CA PRO A 148 -7.14 -15.12 -3.95
C PRO A 148 -8.35 -14.22 -4.26
N PRO A 149 -8.78 -14.13 -5.53
CA PRO A 149 -9.93 -13.31 -5.92
C PRO A 149 -11.20 -13.56 -5.11
N GLU A 150 -11.45 -14.81 -4.72
CA GLU A 150 -12.61 -15.19 -3.90
C GLU A 150 -12.56 -14.56 -2.52
N GLN A 151 -11.36 -14.53 -1.90
CA GLN A 151 -11.15 -13.88 -0.60
C GLN A 151 -11.39 -12.37 -0.72
N LEU A 152 -10.87 -11.72 -1.78
CA LEU A 152 -11.06 -10.29 -1.96
C LEU A 152 -12.51 -9.92 -2.27
N LYS A 153 -13.24 -10.75 -3.01
CA LYS A 153 -14.69 -10.58 -3.20
C LYS A 153 -15.45 -10.66 -1.88
N HIS A 154 -15.12 -11.66 -1.06
CA HIS A 154 -15.69 -11.78 0.28
C HIS A 154 -15.39 -10.56 1.16
N PHE A 155 -14.18 -10.01 1.09
CA PHE A 155 -13.85 -8.75 1.75
C PHE A 155 -14.71 -7.59 1.24
N GLY A 156 -14.94 -7.51 -0.07
CA GLY A 156 -15.83 -6.53 -0.68
C GLY A 156 -17.27 -6.63 -0.17
N GLU A 157 -17.82 -7.84 -0.05
CA GLU A 157 -19.15 -8.09 0.52
C GLU A 157 -19.24 -7.59 1.97
N LYS A 158 -18.21 -7.86 2.79
CA LYS A 158 -18.16 -7.37 4.18
C LYS A 158 -18.02 -5.85 4.28
N LEU A 159 -17.26 -5.25 3.40
CA LEU A 159 -17.10 -3.80 3.36
C LEU A 159 -18.37 -3.10 2.87
N SER A 160 -19.10 -3.69 1.92
CA SER A 160 -20.30 -3.09 1.33
C SER A 160 -21.47 -2.92 2.30
N VAL A 161 -21.48 -3.65 3.41
CA VAL A 161 -22.51 -3.48 4.45
C VAL A 161 -22.18 -2.37 5.45
N LYS A 162 -20.97 -1.81 5.39
CA LYS A 162 -20.55 -0.66 6.20
C LYS A 162 -20.94 0.62 5.46
N SER A 163 -21.97 1.30 5.96
CA SER A 163 -22.53 2.51 5.33
C SER A 163 -21.79 3.81 5.71
N GLU A 164 -20.85 3.73 6.63
CA GLU A 164 -20.16 4.89 7.20
C GLU A 164 -19.07 5.45 6.31
N PHE A 165 -18.62 4.67 5.33
CA PHE A 165 -17.57 5.06 4.39
C PHE A 165 -17.67 4.27 3.08
N ASP A 166 -17.06 4.79 2.02
CA ASP A 166 -16.99 4.11 0.73
C ASP A 166 -15.94 3.00 0.73
N SER A 167 -16.25 1.94 0.00
CA SER A 167 -15.31 0.85 -0.25
C SER A 167 -15.31 0.42 -1.72
N PHE A 168 -14.15 -0.01 -2.19
CA PHE A 168 -13.97 -0.42 -3.58
C PHE A 168 -13.07 -1.65 -3.65
N VAL A 169 -13.52 -2.70 -4.34
CA VAL A 169 -12.71 -3.89 -4.61
C VAL A 169 -12.70 -4.15 -6.10
N LYS A 170 -11.51 -4.21 -6.70
CA LYS A 170 -11.30 -4.50 -8.12
C LYS A 170 -10.29 -5.60 -8.31
N ILE A 171 -10.65 -6.60 -9.11
CA ILE A 171 -9.76 -7.68 -9.52
C ILE A 171 -9.29 -7.40 -10.94
N PHE A 172 -7.99 -7.25 -11.11
CA PHE A 172 -7.37 -7.03 -12.41
C PHE A 172 -7.17 -8.37 -13.12
N PRO A 173 -7.67 -8.52 -14.35
CA PRO A 173 -7.55 -9.76 -15.10
C PRO A 173 -6.14 -9.95 -15.64
N CYS A 174 -5.74 -11.21 -15.84
CA CYS A 174 -4.48 -11.62 -16.47
C CYS A 174 -3.19 -11.22 -15.73
N VAL A 175 -3.27 -10.58 -14.57
CA VAL A 175 -2.10 -10.19 -13.76
C VAL A 175 -1.90 -11.11 -12.56
N ALA A 176 -0.68 -11.12 -12.04
CA ALA A 176 -0.28 -11.91 -10.87
C ALA A 176 0.14 -11.01 -9.71
N HIS A 177 0.33 -11.60 -8.52
CA HIS A 177 0.83 -10.87 -7.35
C HIS A 177 2.04 -10.00 -7.68
N GLY A 178 2.02 -8.75 -7.25
CA GLY A 178 3.13 -7.81 -7.47
C GLY A 178 3.09 -7.00 -8.77
N TRP A 179 2.08 -7.22 -9.64
CA TRP A 179 2.03 -6.61 -10.99
C TRP A 179 2.16 -5.08 -11.00
N THR A 180 1.81 -4.41 -9.95
CA THR A 180 1.88 -2.94 -9.90
C THR A 180 3.30 -2.41 -9.73
N VAL A 181 4.27 -3.29 -9.41
CA VAL A 181 5.65 -2.90 -9.03
C VAL A 181 6.73 -3.85 -9.52
N MET A 182 6.36 -5.04 -9.93
CA MET A 182 7.26 -6.06 -10.47
C MET A 182 6.86 -6.38 -11.91
N TYR A 183 7.05 -5.43 -12.82
CA TYR A 183 6.79 -5.60 -14.24
C TYR A 183 7.99 -5.16 -15.07
N LYS A 184 8.07 -5.69 -16.29
CA LYS A 184 9.08 -5.27 -17.25
C LYS A 184 8.53 -4.08 -18.03
N VAL A 185 9.32 -3.02 -18.16
CA VAL A 185 8.93 -1.79 -18.87
C VAL A 185 8.79 -2.01 -20.38
N GLU A 186 9.40 -3.06 -20.89
CA GLU A 186 9.31 -3.48 -22.29
C GLU A 186 7.99 -4.22 -22.59
N ASP A 187 7.27 -4.69 -21.55
CA ASP A 187 5.96 -5.31 -21.69
C ASP A 187 4.86 -4.24 -21.55
N GLU A 188 4.43 -3.71 -22.68
CA GLU A 188 3.39 -2.68 -22.73
C GLU A 188 2.08 -3.10 -22.06
N SER A 189 1.73 -4.39 -22.07
CA SER A 189 0.52 -4.89 -21.41
C SER A 189 0.65 -4.84 -19.91
N ALA A 190 1.81 -5.26 -19.38
CA ALA A 190 2.11 -5.18 -17.95
C ALA A 190 2.18 -3.72 -17.47
N VAL A 191 2.80 -2.85 -18.26
CA VAL A 191 2.83 -1.40 -17.98
C VAL A 191 1.42 -0.83 -17.89
N ARG A 192 0.54 -1.10 -18.88
CA ARG A 192 -0.85 -0.60 -18.88
C ARG A 192 -1.62 -1.08 -17.65
N GLY A 193 -1.50 -2.36 -17.30
CA GLY A 193 -2.17 -2.91 -16.12
C GLY A 193 -1.68 -2.29 -14.80
N ALA A 194 -0.38 -2.01 -14.70
CA ALA A 194 0.18 -1.32 -13.54
C ALA A 194 -0.28 0.15 -13.48
N GLU A 195 -0.28 0.85 -14.61
CA GLU A 195 -0.70 2.25 -14.69
C GLU A 195 -2.18 2.44 -14.38
N GLU A 196 -3.05 1.53 -14.84
CA GLU A 196 -4.46 1.53 -14.48
C GLU A 196 -4.65 1.40 -12.96
N ALA A 197 -3.95 0.46 -12.32
CA ALA A 197 -4.00 0.30 -10.87
C ALA A 197 -3.45 1.52 -10.10
N HIS A 198 -2.40 2.16 -10.63
CA HIS A 198 -1.89 3.40 -10.05
C HIS A 198 -2.89 4.56 -10.16
N LEU A 199 -3.61 4.68 -11.28
CA LEU A 199 -4.67 5.68 -11.45
C LEU A 199 -5.85 5.41 -10.51
N ASP A 200 -6.29 4.17 -10.39
CA ASP A 200 -7.35 3.80 -9.45
C ASP A 200 -6.94 4.15 -8.01
N MET A 201 -5.69 3.86 -7.63
CA MET A 201 -5.15 4.25 -6.33
C MET A 201 -5.17 5.77 -6.12
N LEU A 202 -4.73 6.54 -7.11
CA LEU A 202 -4.71 8.01 -7.02
C LEU A 202 -6.12 8.58 -6.91
N ASN A 203 -7.03 8.14 -7.76
CA ASN A 203 -8.41 8.63 -7.80
C ASN A 203 -9.16 8.32 -6.51
N TYR A 204 -8.97 7.13 -5.95
CA TYR A 204 -9.66 6.73 -4.73
C TYR A 204 -9.21 7.53 -3.49
N GLN A 205 -7.99 8.00 -3.46
CA GLN A 205 -7.48 8.78 -2.32
C GLN A 205 -7.79 10.28 -2.42
N VAL A 206 -8.36 10.75 -3.52
CA VAL A 206 -8.68 12.19 -3.76
C VAL A 206 -10.10 12.54 -3.31
N CYS A 207 -10.96 11.55 -3.09
CA CYS A 207 -12.37 11.74 -2.71
C CYS A 207 -12.56 11.94 -1.20
#